data_236e731dab484f458f9871510e5f7024
#
_entry.id   236e731dab484f458f9871510e5f7024
#
_cell.length_a   1.000
_cell.length_b   1.000
_cell.length_c   1.000
_cell.angle_alpha   90.00
_cell.angle_beta   90.00
_cell.angle_gamma   90.00
#
_symmetry.space_group_name_H-M   'P 1'
#
loop_
_entity.id
_entity.type
_entity.pdbx_description
1 polymer ?
#
loop_
_entity_poly.entity_id
_entity_poly.type
_entity_poly.pdbx_seq_one_letter_code
_entity_poly.pdbx_strand_id
1 'polypeptide(L)'
;MKKLLSVMLLLATLTIIADISMRKEDERPEPTKFQEAMNFANFNTYTDNDLNYTFSYPSFFKESSEPWYGPGHVSFSYHNNGINLIMTCRVLPKRVITCKDSSFTTSQAMQYFSEYVSLSRGVLRENCWYVLTFCYPRGYRKAVSRIISRVISWQAEPPRHLITNPPMMPQHDKPYTKH
;
A
#
# COMPACT_ATOMS: atom_id res chain seq x y z
N MET A 1 26.48 -49.84 -29.79
CA MET A 1 27.11 -48.86 -28.90
C MET A 1 27.19 -47.44 -29.49
N LYS A 2 27.73 -47.24 -30.72
CA LYS A 2 27.88 -45.89 -31.32
C LYS A 2 26.55 -45.10 -31.45
N LYS A 3 25.44 -45.75 -31.84
CA LYS A 3 24.11 -45.09 -31.94
C LYS A 3 23.55 -44.63 -30.58
N LEU A 4 23.79 -45.40 -29.50
CA LEU A 4 23.35 -45.07 -28.16
C LEU A 4 24.10 -43.84 -27.63
N LEU A 5 25.40 -43.77 -27.87
CA LEU A 5 26.25 -42.64 -27.50
C LEU A 5 25.81 -41.34 -28.21
N SER A 6 25.45 -41.43 -29.48
CA SER A 6 24.97 -40.28 -30.27
C SER A 6 23.63 -39.74 -29.75
N VAL A 7 22.73 -40.64 -29.35
CA VAL A 7 21.42 -40.21 -28.77
C VAL A 7 21.62 -39.55 -27.40
N MET A 8 22.49 -40.10 -26.56
CA MET A 8 22.82 -39.52 -25.26
C MET A 8 23.45 -38.13 -25.39
N LEU A 9 24.35 -37.95 -26.37
CA LEU A 9 24.98 -36.65 -26.64
C LEU A 9 23.95 -35.62 -27.12
N LEU A 10 23.01 -36.03 -27.99
CA LEU A 10 21.94 -35.16 -28.49
C LEU A 10 20.99 -34.74 -27.37
N LEU A 11 20.63 -35.65 -26.46
CA LEU A 11 19.81 -35.33 -25.29
C LEU A 11 20.54 -34.37 -24.34
N ALA A 12 21.82 -34.55 -24.07
CA ALA A 12 22.63 -33.68 -23.24
C ALA A 12 22.76 -32.28 -23.84
N THR A 13 22.92 -32.12 -25.14
CA THR A 13 22.96 -30.82 -25.82
C THR A 13 21.60 -30.11 -25.77
N LEU A 14 20.50 -30.86 -25.96
CA LEU A 14 19.13 -30.28 -25.83
C LEU A 14 18.83 -29.77 -24.42
N THR A 15 19.26 -30.51 -23.39
CA THR A 15 19.08 -30.08 -22.00
C THR A 15 19.91 -28.82 -21.68
N ILE A 16 21.14 -28.71 -22.18
CA ILE A 16 21.98 -27.53 -22.00
C ILE A 16 21.40 -26.33 -22.74
N ILE A 17 20.90 -26.48 -23.96
CA ILE A 17 20.27 -25.42 -24.72
C ILE A 17 18.97 -24.94 -24.01
N ALA A 18 18.17 -25.87 -23.49
CA ALA A 18 16.97 -25.55 -22.72
C ALA A 18 17.30 -24.77 -21.43
N ASP A 19 18.36 -25.20 -20.71
CA ASP A 19 18.79 -24.52 -19.48
C ASP A 19 19.33 -23.12 -19.76
N ILE A 20 20.11 -22.93 -20.85
CA ILE A 20 20.58 -21.60 -21.29
C ILE A 20 19.40 -20.69 -21.73
N SER A 21 18.41 -21.27 -22.41
CA SER A 21 17.21 -20.51 -22.83
C SER A 21 16.33 -20.09 -21.64
N MET A 22 16.25 -20.95 -20.62
CA MET A 22 15.50 -20.61 -19.37
C MET A 22 16.25 -19.63 -18.47
N ARG A 23 17.58 -19.55 -18.58
CA ARG A 23 18.42 -18.63 -17.81
C ARG A 23 18.63 -17.28 -18.48
N LYS A 24 17.99 -16.98 -19.62
CA LYS A 24 17.97 -15.60 -20.10
C LYS A 24 17.35 -14.75 -19.03
N GLU A 25 18.19 -14.10 -18.22
CA GLU A 25 17.76 -13.06 -17.29
C GLU A 25 16.91 -12.05 -18.08
N ASP A 26 15.77 -11.75 -17.56
CA ASP A 26 14.88 -10.75 -18.15
C ASP A 26 15.60 -9.40 -18.12
N GLU A 27 16.13 -8.96 -19.26
CA GLU A 27 16.92 -7.74 -19.43
C GLU A 27 16.07 -6.46 -19.34
N ARG A 28 14.74 -6.58 -19.17
CA ARG A 28 13.86 -5.40 -19.04
C ARG A 28 14.21 -4.62 -17.78
N PRO A 29 14.08 -3.27 -17.82
CA PRO A 29 14.32 -2.42 -16.66
C PRO A 29 13.49 -2.86 -15.45
N GLU A 30 14.09 -2.87 -14.25
CA GLU A 30 13.42 -3.24 -13.00
C GLU A 30 12.09 -2.51 -12.75
N PRO A 31 11.94 -1.19 -13.04
CA PRO A 31 10.65 -0.53 -12.91
C PRO A 31 9.55 -1.13 -13.80
N THR A 32 9.90 -1.67 -14.97
CA THR A 32 8.94 -2.32 -15.89
C THR A 32 8.46 -3.66 -15.33
N LYS A 33 9.39 -4.49 -14.84
CA LYS A 33 9.06 -5.76 -14.18
C LYS A 33 8.19 -5.53 -12.95
N PHE A 34 8.54 -4.51 -12.16
CA PHE A 34 7.78 -4.14 -10.97
C PHE A 34 6.37 -3.64 -11.33
N GLN A 35 6.23 -2.87 -12.42
CA GLN A 35 4.93 -2.39 -12.92
C GLN A 35 4.01 -3.55 -13.29
N GLU A 36 4.53 -4.57 -13.96
CA GLU A 36 3.77 -5.77 -14.32
C GLU A 36 3.32 -6.53 -13.08
N ALA A 37 4.21 -6.75 -12.11
CA ALA A 37 3.86 -7.36 -10.83
C ALA A 37 2.77 -6.57 -10.09
N MET A 38 2.86 -5.23 -10.12
CA MET A 38 1.87 -4.34 -9.49
C MET A 38 0.47 -4.41 -10.13
N ASN A 39 0.35 -4.80 -11.41
CA ASN A 39 -0.96 -4.98 -12.06
C ASN A 39 -1.78 -6.09 -11.38
N PHE A 40 -1.11 -7.11 -10.85
CA PHE A 40 -1.71 -8.25 -10.16
C PHE A 40 -1.67 -8.13 -8.62
N ALA A 41 -1.07 -7.07 -8.09
CA ALA A 41 -0.95 -6.90 -6.65
C ALA A 41 -2.31 -6.70 -5.99
N ASN A 42 -2.56 -7.47 -4.93
CA ASN A 42 -3.69 -7.29 -4.02
C ASN A 42 -3.38 -6.16 -3.02
N PHE A 43 -4.45 -5.61 -2.45
CA PHE A 43 -4.36 -4.61 -1.40
C PHE A 43 -5.07 -5.10 -0.15
N ASN A 44 -4.41 -4.98 0.98
CA ASN A 44 -4.98 -5.18 2.31
C ASN A 44 -5.49 -3.84 2.84
N THR A 45 -6.33 -3.90 3.85
CA THR A 45 -6.81 -2.71 4.58
C THR A 45 -6.25 -2.75 6.00
N TYR A 46 -5.56 -1.70 6.38
CA TYR A 46 -5.25 -1.43 7.78
C TYR A 46 -6.42 -0.73 8.44
N THR A 47 -6.69 -1.09 9.68
CA THR A 47 -7.75 -0.51 10.51
C THR A 47 -7.19 -0.15 11.87
N ASP A 48 -7.29 1.12 12.23
CA ASP A 48 -7.05 1.59 13.58
C ASP A 48 -8.39 1.89 14.24
N ASN A 49 -8.78 1.05 15.19
CA ASN A 49 -10.06 1.17 15.89
C ASN A 49 -10.04 2.30 16.93
N ASP A 50 -8.90 2.57 17.55
CA ASP A 50 -8.75 3.59 18.59
C ASP A 50 -8.80 5.00 17.99
N LEU A 51 -8.14 5.19 16.86
CA LEU A 51 -8.11 6.46 16.13
C LEU A 51 -9.14 6.54 15.00
N ASN A 52 -9.92 5.47 14.82
CA ASN A 52 -11.08 5.40 13.94
C ASN A 52 -10.79 5.78 12.49
N TYR A 53 -9.78 5.14 11.87
CA TYR A 53 -9.47 5.33 10.45
C TYR A 53 -9.01 4.03 9.78
N THR A 54 -9.10 4.02 8.44
CA THR A 54 -8.61 2.93 7.59
C THR A 54 -7.79 3.47 6.42
N PHE A 55 -6.88 2.65 5.90
CA PHE A 55 -6.26 2.87 4.59
C PHE A 55 -5.86 1.56 3.94
N SER A 56 -5.71 1.58 2.61
CA SER A 56 -5.31 0.41 1.84
C SER A 56 -3.81 0.44 1.53
N TYR A 57 -3.15 -0.70 1.68
CA TYR A 57 -1.73 -0.89 1.35
C TYR A 57 -1.53 -2.19 0.55
N PRO A 58 -0.46 -2.31 -0.28
CA PRO A 58 -0.18 -3.53 -1.02
C PRO A 58 0.06 -4.72 -0.09
N SER A 59 -0.49 -5.89 -0.43
CA SER A 59 -0.41 -7.09 0.43
C SER A 59 1.01 -7.60 0.68
N PHE A 60 1.97 -7.22 -0.16
CA PHE A 60 3.38 -7.58 0.00
C PHE A 60 4.19 -6.61 0.90
N PHE A 61 3.58 -5.52 1.37
CA PHE A 61 4.19 -4.67 2.39
C PHE A 61 4.13 -5.36 3.75
N LYS A 62 5.17 -5.16 4.54
CA LYS A 62 5.24 -5.64 5.92
C LYS A 62 5.11 -4.45 6.86
N GLU A 63 4.33 -4.63 7.92
CA GLU A 63 4.26 -3.66 8.99
C GLU A 63 5.63 -3.55 9.69
N SER A 64 6.08 -2.32 9.90
CA SER A 64 7.30 -2.05 10.65
C SER A 64 6.95 -1.89 12.12
N SER A 65 7.59 -2.68 12.96
CA SER A 65 7.42 -2.65 14.42
C SER A 65 8.27 -1.58 15.11
N GLU A 66 8.73 -0.55 14.41
CA GLU A 66 9.59 0.48 15.00
C GLU A 66 8.82 1.34 16.02
N PRO A 67 9.13 1.25 17.32
CA PRO A 67 8.34 1.88 18.38
C PRO A 67 8.58 3.39 18.57
N TRP A 68 9.43 4.01 17.75
CA TRP A 68 9.88 5.40 17.95
C TRP A 68 8.86 6.48 17.62
N TYR A 69 7.80 6.12 16.96
CA TYR A 69 6.94 7.13 16.34
C TYR A 69 5.75 7.56 17.22
N GLY A 70 5.57 6.90 18.36
CA GLY A 70 4.49 7.21 19.30
C GLY A 70 3.10 6.77 18.84
N PRO A 71 2.07 6.99 19.67
CA PRO A 71 0.70 6.62 19.35
C PRO A 71 0.19 7.35 18.11
N GLY A 72 -0.58 6.66 17.28
CA GLY A 72 -1.14 7.20 16.04
C GLY A 72 -0.17 7.19 14.86
N HIS A 73 0.94 6.46 14.97
CA HIS A 73 1.87 6.24 13.87
C HIS A 73 1.91 4.76 13.50
N VAL A 74 1.72 4.47 12.23
CA VAL A 74 1.90 3.14 11.66
C VAL A 74 2.70 3.24 10.38
N SER A 75 3.58 2.26 10.15
CA SER A 75 4.44 2.20 8.97
C SER A 75 4.40 0.81 8.34
N PHE A 76 4.31 0.79 7.02
CA PHE A 76 4.40 -0.40 6.18
C PHE A 76 5.51 -0.21 5.16
N SER A 77 6.34 -1.22 4.96
CA SER A 77 7.46 -1.12 4.03
C SER A 77 7.59 -2.36 3.15
N TYR A 78 8.18 -2.14 2.00
CA TYR A 78 8.65 -3.18 1.09
C TYR A 78 10.07 -2.87 0.69
N HIS A 79 10.96 -3.84 0.86
CA HIS A 79 12.35 -3.76 0.47
C HIS A 79 12.74 -4.99 -0.34
N ASN A 80 13.17 -4.78 -1.58
CA ASN A 80 13.67 -5.84 -2.46
C ASN A 80 14.50 -5.25 -3.60
N ASN A 81 15.61 -5.89 -3.97
CA ASN A 81 16.47 -5.53 -5.10
C ASN A 81 16.82 -4.02 -5.16
N GLY A 82 17.14 -3.41 -4.02
CA GLY A 82 17.46 -1.98 -3.93
C GLY A 82 16.27 -1.04 -4.03
N ILE A 83 15.04 -1.55 -4.17
CA ILE A 83 13.81 -0.76 -4.10
C ILE A 83 13.38 -0.68 -2.64
N ASN A 84 13.13 0.52 -2.16
CA ASN A 84 12.55 0.76 -0.85
C ASN A 84 11.27 1.58 -0.99
N LEU A 85 10.13 0.99 -0.65
CA LEU A 85 8.82 1.63 -0.67
C LEU A 85 8.32 1.71 0.77
N ILE A 86 7.90 2.89 1.21
CA ILE A 86 7.44 3.11 2.58
C ILE A 86 6.10 3.83 2.54
N MET A 87 5.14 3.30 3.28
CA MET A 87 3.84 3.93 3.50
C MET A 87 3.64 4.13 5.00
N THR A 88 3.37 5.37 5.41
CA THR A 88 3.15 5.71 6.81
C THR A 88 1.84 6.45 6.98
N CYS A 89 1.12 6.20 8.07
CA CYS A 89 0.04 7.05 8.51
C CYS A 89 0.38 7.66 9.87
N ARG A 90 0.11 8.96 10.02
CA ARG A 90 0.30 9.71 11.27
C ARG A 90 -0.96 10.45 11.62
N VAL A 91 -1.30 10.46 12.91
CA VAL A 91 -2.36 11.29 13.44
C VAL A 91 -1.72 12.41 14.28
N LEU A 92 -1.94 13.65 13.87
CA LEU A 92 -1.30 14.82 14.43
C LEU A 92 -2.35 15.83 14.92
N PRO A 93 -2.13 16.52 16.05
CA PRO A 93 -3.01 17.61 16.46
C PRO A 93 -3.12 18.71 15.38
N LYS A 94 -4.29 19.31 15.21
CA LYS A 94 -4.55 20.37 14.21
C LYS A 94 -3.50 21.49 14.20
N ARG A 95 -3.00 21.88 15.36
CA ARG A 95 -1.99 22.94 15.53
C ARG A 95 -0.64 22.67 14.86
N VAL A 96 -0.35 21.40 14.53
CA VAL A 96 0.95 21.00 13.96
C VAL A 96 1.04 21.33 12.47
N ILE A 97 -0.09 21.36 11.76
CA ILE A 97 -0.14 21.65 10.32
C ILE A 97 -0.98 22.90 10.09
N THR A 98 -0.35 23.94 9.55
CA THR A 98 -1.04 25.17 9.16
C THR A 98 -1.56 25.01 7.73
N CYS A 99 -2.81 24.59 7.59
CA CYS A 99 -3.52 24.52 6.32
C CYS A 99 -4.88 25.17 6.49
N LYS A 100 -5.32 25.95 5.49
CA LYS A 100 -6.64 26.62 5.50
C LYS A 100 -7.76 25.63 5.14
N ASP A 101 -7.46 24.68 4.28
CA ASP A 101 -8.42 23.68 3.82
C ASP A 101 -8.48 22.50 4.79
N SER A 102 -9.57 21.75 4.75
CA SER A 102 -9.76 20.51 5.53
C SER A 102 -8.97 19.32 4.96
N SER A 103 -8.29 19.51 3.85
CA SER A 103 -7.42 18.48 3.26
C SER A 103 -6.33 19.07 2.37
N PHE A 104 -5.24 18.34 2.21
CA PHE A 104 -4.15 18.71 1.30
C PHE A 104 -3.54 17.48 0.62
N THR A 105 -2.87 17.70 -0.50
CA THR A 105 -1.99 16.72 -1.14
C THR A 105 -0.70 17.42 -1.51
N THR A 106 0.44 16.88 -1.09
CA THR A 106 1.77 17.40 -1.41
C THR A 106 2.64 16.30 -2.00
N SER A 107 3.54 16.70 -2.91
CA SER A 107 4.55 15.78 -3.47
C SER A 107 5.87 16.53 -3.54
N GLN A 108 6.90 16.00 -2.88
CA GLN A 108 8.21 16.65 -2.82
C GLN A 108 9.34 15.62 -2.88
N ALA A 109 10.51 16.03 -3.39
CA ALA A 109 11.72 15.23 -3.28
C ALA A 109 12.14 15.15 -1.81
N MET A 110 12.67 14.00 -1.39
CA MET A 110 13.19 13.85 -0.03
C MET A 110 14.52 14.60 0.11
N GLN A 111 14.70 15.30 1.21
CA GLN A 111 15.86 16.16 1.44
C GLN A 111 17.20 15.43 1.37
N TYR A 112 17.27 14.21 1.95
CA TYR A 112 18.50 13.42 2.03
C TYR A 112 18.59 12.32 0.97
N PHE A 113 17.53 12.08 0.21
CA PHE A 113 17.42 11.04 -0.83
C PHE A 113 16.71 11.64 -2.03
N SER A 114 17.45 12.46 -2.81
CA SER A 114 16.86 13.24 -3.92
C SER A 114 16.22 12.40 -5.02
N GLU A 115 16.61 11.12 -5.14
CA GLU A 115 15.99 10.14 -6.03
C GLU A 115 14.62 9.64 -5.54
N TYR A 116 14.27 9.89 -4.26
CA TYR A 116 12.98 9.53 -3.69
C TYR A 116 11.99 10.68 -3.70
N VAL A 117 10.74 10.32 -3.83
CA VAL A 117 9.59 11.24 -3.75
C VAL A 117 8.74 10.84 -2.56
N SER A 118 8.38 11.82 -1.74
CA SER A 118 7.39 11.70 -0.68
C SER A 118 6.08 12.32 -1.17
N LEU A 119 5.02 11.51 -1.27
CA LEU A 119 3.65 11.92 -1.57
C LEU A 119 2.82 11.82 -0.30
N SER A 120 2.25 12.93 0.15
CA SER A 120 1.42 12.98 1.36
C SER A 120 0.02 13.49 1.06
N ARG A 121 -0.98 12.82 1.64
CA ARG A 121 -2.37 13.23 1.69
C ARG A 121 -2.75 13.47 3.15
N GLY A 122 -3.17 14.70 3.48
CA GLY A 122 -3.69 15.06 4.80
C GLY A 122 -5.18 15.29 4.75
N VAL A 123 -5.90 14.81 5.77
CA VAL A 123 -7.33 15.03 5.98
C VAL A 123 -7.54 15.46 7.41
N LEU A 124 -8.21 16.61 7.61
CA LEU A 124 -8.57 17.14 8.93
C LEU A 124 -9.91 16.54 9.37
N ARG A 125 -9.92 15.87 10.51
CA ARG A 125 -11.11 15.28 11.10
C ARG A 125 -11.01 15.37 12.64
N GLU A 126 -12.09 15.78 13.31
CA GLU A 126 -12.17 15.82 14.78
C GLU A 126 -10.99 16.56 15.47
N ASN A 127 -10.55 17.67 14.88
CA ASN A 127 -9.42 18.48 15.36
C ASN A 127 -8.04 17.79 15.28
N CYS A 128 -7.91 16.72 14.48
CA CYS A 128 -6.67 16.02 14.19
C CYS A 128 -6.45 15.92 12.67
N TRP A 129 -5.19 16.04 12.27
CA TRP A 129 -4.75 15.73 10.92
C TRP A 129 -4.39 14.25 10.84
N TYR A 130 -5.05 13.54 9.93
CA TYR A 130 -4.67 12.21 9.50
C TYR A 130 -3.83 12.37 8.24
N VAL A 131 -2.57 11.95 8.28
CA VAL A 131 -1.62 12.16 7.18
C VAL A 131 -1.10 10.82 6.70
N LEU A 132 -1.54 10.40 5.51
CA LEU A 132 -1.02 9.22 4.81
C LEU A 132 0.09 9.65 3.86
N THR A 133 1.28 9.09 4.03
CA THR A 133 2.48 9.39 3.23
C THR A 133 2.97 8.14 2.54
N PHE A 134 3.34 8.26 1.28
CA PHE A 134 3.98 7.21 0.49
C PHE A 134 5.30 7.70 -0.09
N CYS A 135 6.39 7.01 0.24
CA CYS A 135 7.73 7.29 -0.25
C CYS A 135 8.15 6.22 -1.27
N TYR A 136 8.66 6.67 -2.42
CA TYR A 136 9.06 5.79 -3.53
C TYR A 136 10.17 6.41 -4.39
N PRO A 137 11.01 5.59 -5.08
CA PRO A 137 12.01 6.11 -6.01
C PRO A 137 11.34 6.77 -7.21
N ARG A 138 11.82 7.93 -7.63
CA ARG A 138 11.23 8.73 -8.74
C ARG A 138 11.06 7.93 -10.03
N GLY A 139 12.02 7.08 -10.37
CA GLY A 139 11.98 6.22 -11.55
C GLY A 139 10.84 5.19 -11.54
N TYR A 140 10.26 4.89 -10.38
CA TYR A 140 9.16 3.93 -10.22
C TYR A 140 7.76 4.54 -10.26
N ARG A 141 7.63 5.85 -10.51
CA ARG A 141 6.33 6.56 -10.46
C ARG A 141 5.22 5.87 -11.28
N LYS A 142 5.54 5.39 -12.48
CA LYS A 142 4.57 4.65 -13.32
C LYS A 142 4.21 3.30 -12.68
N ALA A 143 5.22 2.58 -12.22
CA ALA A 143 5.08 1.26 -11.63
C ALA A 143 4.22 1.27 -10.35
N VAL A 144 4.30 2.32 -9.52
CA VAL A 144 3.53 2.47 -8.28
C VAL A 144 2.26 3.33 -8.44
N SER A 145 1.81 3.61 -9.67
CA SER A 145 0.67 4.51 -9.95
C SER A 145 -0.62 4.10 -9.22
N ARG A 146 -0.88 2.79 -9.06
CA ARG A 146 -2.03 2.27 -8.31
C ARG A 146 -1.98 2.64 -6.83
N ILE A 147 -0.79 2.66 -6.22
CA ILE A 147 -0.59 3.10 -4.83
C ILE A 147 -0.79 4.61 -4.74
N ILE A 148 -0.17 5.36 -5.66
CA ILE A 148 -0.30 6.82 -5.75
C ILE A 148 -1.77 7.24 -5.81
N SER A 149 -2.57 6.62 -6.68
CA SER A 149 -3.99 6.92 -6.83
C SER A 149 -4.76 6.69 -5.53
N ARG A 150 -4.47 5.61 -4.80
CA ARG A 150 -5.12 5.30 -3.51
C ARG A 150 -4.76 6.32 -2.44
N VAL A 151 -3.50 6.75 -2.39
CA VAL A 151 -3.07 7.80 -1.45
C VAL A 151 -3.77 9.12 -1.75
N ILE A 152 -3.82 9.55 -3.01
CA ILE A 152 -4.46 10.81 -3.41
C ILE A 152 -5.96 10.81 -3.09
N SER A 153 -6.65 9.69 -3.33
CA SER A 153 -8.10 9.56 -3.09
C SER A 153 -8.47 9.25 -1.64
N TRP A 154 -7.50 9.04 -0.76
CA TRP A 154 -7.76 8.67 0.62
C TRP A 154 -8.48 9.78 1.41
N GLN A 155 -9.47 9.40 2.25
CA GLN A 155 -10.33 10.31 3.01
C GLN A 155 -10.32 10.07 4.53
N ALA A 156 -9.43 9.20 5.04
CA ALA A 156 -9.39 8.81 6.45
C ALA A 156 -10.75 8.27 6.97
N GLU A 157 -11.41 7.44 6.16
CA GLU A 157 -12.73 6.89 6.50
C GLU A 157 -12.66 5.98 7.73
N PRO A 158 -13.70 6.00 8.59
CA PRO A 158 -13.81 5.07 9.70
C PRO A 158 -14.01 3.62 9.20
N PRO A 159 -13.69 2.61 10.02
CA PRO A 159 -13.99 1.22 9.72
C PRO A 159 -15.48 1.00 9.48
N ARG A 160 -15.84 0.30 8.42
CA ARG A 160 -17.27 0.10 8.02
C ARG A 160 -18.09 -0.65 9.07
N HIS A 161 -17.47 -1.45 9.93
CA HIS A 161 -18.18 -2.20 10.98
C HIS A 161 -18.60 -1.34 12.18
N LEU A 162 -18.08 -0.11 12.32
CA LEU A 162 -18.50 0.85 13.34
C LEU A 162 -19.77 1.62 12.95
N ILE A 163 -20.30 1.42 11.74
CA ILE A 163 -21.64 1.88 11.38
C ILE A 163 -22.61 0.90 12.04
N THR A 164 -22.75 0.99 13.36
CA THR A 164 -23.81 0.29 14.10
C THR A 164 -25.14 0.78 13.54
N ASN A 165 -25.98 -0.16 13.12
CA ASN A 165 -27.41 0.11 12.89
C ASN A 165 -27.91 0.94 14.07
N PRO A 166 -28.61 2.05 13.86
CA PRO A 166 -29.23 2.79 14.96
C PRO A 166 -30.07 1.76 15.76
N PRO A 167 -30.04 1.79 17.10
CA PRO A 167 -30.80 0.87 17.88
C PRO A 167 -32.25 0.95 17.42
N MET A 168 -32.83 -0.20 17.03
CA MET A 168 -34.24 -0.29 16.71
C MET A 168 -35.00 0.28 17.92
N MET A 169 -35.64 1.43 17.74
CA MET A 169 -36.54 1.94 18.78
C MET A 169 -37.60 0.85 19.04
N PRO A 170 -37.88 0.51 20.30
CA PRO A 170 -38.97 -0.39 20.61
C PRO A 170 -40.25 0.20 20.00
N GLN A 171 -40.90 -0.56 19.16
CA GLN A 171 -42.21 -0.19 18.68
C GLN A 171 -43.13 -0.10 19.90
N HIS A 172 -43.60 1.09 20.21
CA HIS A 172 -44.63 1.33 21.22
C HIS A 172 -45.86 0.52 20.81
N ASP A 173 -46.19 -0.51 21.58
CA ASP A 173 -47.45 -1.23 21.50
C ASP A 173 -48.62 -0.24 21.58
N LYS A 174 -49.46 -0.27 20.57
CA LYS A 174 -50.70 0.50 20.53
C LYS A 174 -51.54 0.08 21.74
N PRO A 175 -52.16 1.03 22.48
CA PRO A 175 -53.05 0.65 23.57
C PRO A 175 -54.29 -0.05 23.04
N TYR A 176 -54.56 -1.23 23.59
CA TYR A 176 -55.81 -1.98 23.39
C TYR A 176 -56.99 -1.15 23.87
N THR A 177 -57.80 -0.62 22.99
CA THR A 177 -59.15 -0.12 23.30
C THR A 177 -60.07 -1.30 23.50
N LYS A 178 -60.54 -1.52 24.75
CA LYS A 178 -61.66 -2.39 25.07
C LYS A 178 -62.92 -1.69 24.70
N HIS A 179 -63.75 -2.33 23.87
CA HIS A 179 -65.20 -2.14 23.78
C HIS A 179 -65.89 -3.28 24.47
#